data_7c2b20d533d62b69c29e6022ed5fcc08
#
_entry.id   7c2b20d533d62b69c29e6022ed5fcc08
#
_cell.length_a   1.000
_cell.length_b   1.000
_cell.length_c   1.000
_cell.angle_alpha   90.00
_cell.angle_beta   90.00
_cell.angle_gamma   90.00
#
_symmetry.space_group_name_H-M   'P 1'
#
loop_
_entity.id
_entity.type
_entity.pdbx_description
1 polymer ?
#
loop_
_entity_poly.entity_id
_entity_poly.type
_entity_poly.pdbx_seq_one_letter_code
_entity_poly.pdbx_strand_id
1 'polypeptide(L)'
;MPVDVVAPGVLRACAGGTNSYVVRTDDGLLLVDAGLPAHWRLVGEAVRRLGAAPRDVTGLVLTHGHFDHVGFVARAAERLGLTPWVHEADAPLVGAPYSYDHAMPRTWYAVRHPRSLPLQVAMVRAGALAVEGLEIVRTFGGAGPLEDVPGHPVALPTPGHTDGHAAFHLPDRGLLFTGDALVTLDPYSARTGPRVVARAGTKDADRALESLTALPPGEATVLPGHGRPWAGRVEDAVAAARRAGVA
;
A
#
# COMPACT_ATOMS: atom_id res chain seq x y z
N MET A 1 11.50 -12.74 -5.74
CA MET A 1 10.65 -13.07 -6.93
C MET A 1 9.60 -11.97 -7.04
N PRO A 2 9.06 -11.69 -8.25
CA PRO A 2 8.02 -10.65 -8.40
C PRO A 2 6.68 -11.05 -7.76
N VAL A 3 6.44 -12.36 -7.53
CA VAL A 3 5.30 -12.89 -6.76
C VAL A 3 5.84 -13.90 -5.76
N ASP A 4 5.56 -13.71 -4.49
CA ASP A 4 5.99 -14.60 -3.39
C ASP A 4 4.89 -14.77 -2.33
N VAL A 5 4.88 -15.93 -1.67
CA VAL A 5 4.01 -16.20 -0.52
C VAL A 5 4.61 -15.52 0.70
N VAL A 6 3.81 -14.71 1.38
CA VAL A 6 4.24 -13.93 2.56
C VAL A 6 3.55 -14.38 3.85
N ALA A 7 2.39 -15.04 3.72
CA ALA A 7 1.69 -15.72 4.80
C ALA A 7 0.76 -16.79 4.19
N PRO A 8 0.20 -17.73 4.97
CA PRO A 8 -0.78 -18.69 4.48
C PRO A 8 -1.95 -17.99 3.74
N GLY A 9 -2.15 -18.31 2.46
CA GLY A 9 -3.18 -17.70 1.63
C GLY A 9 -2.94 -16.23 1.27
N VAL A 10 -1.73 -15.69 1.46
CA VAL A 10 -1.37 -14.31 1.11
C VAL A 10 -0.17 -14.29 0.19
N LEU A 11 -0.35 -13.73 -1.00
CA LEU A 11 0.72 -13.49 -1.96
C LEU A 11 0.98 -12.00 -2.12
N ARG A 12 2.26 -11.64 -2.12
CA ARG A 12 2.73 -10.31 -2.48
C ARG A 12 3.08 -10.29 -3.96
N ALA A 13 2.61 -9.29 -4.68
CA ALA A 13 3.11 -8.90 -5.98
C ALA A 13 4.00 -7.66 -5.81
N CYS A 14 5.20 -7.68 -6.40
CA CYS A 14 6.17 -6.58 -6.26
C CYS A 14 6.73 -6.18 -7.63
N ALA A 15 6.58 -4.92 -7.98
CA ALA A 15 7.18 -4.30 -9.16
C ALA A 15 7.61 -2.85 -8.86
N GLY A 16 8.77 -2.44 -9.36
CA GLY A 16 9.29 -1.10 -9.10
C GLY A 16 9.55 -0.78 -7.62
N GLY A 17 9.61 -1.82 -6.76
CA GLY A 17 9.75 -1.63 -5.31
C GLY A 17 8.45 -1.37 -4.56
N THR A 18 7.33 -1.26 -5.27
CA THR A 18 5.98 -1.16 -4.69
C THR A 18 5.38 -2.56 -4.55
N ASN A 19 4.56 -2.76 -3.54
CA ASN A 19 3.85 -3.99 -3.24
C ASN A 19 2.34 -3.83 -3.43
N SER A 20 1.69 -4.89 -3.90
CA SER A 20 0.27 -5.14 -3.69
C SER A 20 0.08 -6.58 -3.23
N TYR A 21 -1.07 -6.87 -2.62
CA TYR A 21 -1.29 -8.17 -2.01
C TYR A 21 -2.59 -8.79 -2.52
N VAL A 22 -2.56 -10.13 -2.68
CA VAL A 22 -3.74 -10.95 -2.93
C VAL A 22 -3.94 -11.82 -1.69
N VAL A 23 -5.08 -11.66 -1.06
CA VAL A 23 -5.43 -12.31 0.20
C VAL A 23 -6.61 -13.25 -0.02
N ARG A 24 -6.44 -14.53 0.27
CA ARG A 24 -7.56 -15.46 0.31
C ARG A 24 -8.36 -15.22 1.59
N THR A 25 -9.65 -15.06 1.44
CA THR A 25 -10.63 -14.98 2.54
C THR A 25 -11.71 -16.05 2.34
N ASP A 26 -12.62 -16.18 3.27
CA ASP A 26 -13.76 -17.12 3.15
C ASP A 26 -14.76 -16.65 2.10
N ASP A 27 -14.81 -15.33 1.83
CA ASP A 27 -15.77 -14.68 0.93
C ASP A 27 -15.21 -14.38 -0.46
N GLY A 28 -13.99 -14.86 -0.76
CA GLY A 28 -13.33 -14.61 -2.05
C GLY A 28 -11.88 -14.16 -1.89
N LEU A 29 -11.39 -13.42 -2.88
CA LEU A 29 -10.06 -12.82 -2.83
C LEU A 29 -10.14 -11.32 -2.65
N LEU A 30 -9.45 -10.82 -1.63
CA LEU A 30 -9.24 -9.40 -1.39
C LEU A 30 -7.92 -8.97 -2.04
N LEU A 31 -7.94 -7.87 -2.78
CA LEU A 31 -6.75 -7.13 -3.19
C LEU A 31 -6.49 -6.00 -2.20
N VAL A 32 -5.24 -5.83 -1.80
CA VAL A 32 -4.79 -4.66 -1.05
C VAL A 32 -3.78 -3.91 -1.91
N ASP A 33 -4.14 -2.71 -2.27
CA ASP A 33 -3.51 -1.83 -3.26
C ASP A 33 -3.46 -2.36 -4.70
N ALA A 34 -3.51 -1.44 -5.64
CA ALA A 34 -3.46 -1.70 -7.07
C ALA A 34 -2.06 -1.43 -7.68
N GLY A 35 -1.05 -1.20 -6.85
CA GLY A 35 0.34 -1.08 -7.26
C GLY A 35 0.57 -0.15 -8.46
N LEU A 36 1.54 -0.50 -9.31
CA LEU A 36 1.81 0.10 -10.62
C LEU A 36 1.11 -0.69 -11.75
N PRO A 37 0.96 -0.20 -12.97
CA PRO A 37 0.35 -0.92 -14.10
C PRO A 37 0.90 -2.34 -14.33
N ALA A 38 2.20 -2.56 -14.10
CA ALA A 38 2.83 -3.88 -14.22
C ALA A 38 2.28 -4.91 -13.21
N HIS A 39 1.71 -4.47 -12.09
CA HIS A 39 1.13 -5.37 -11.08
C HIS A 39 -0.09 -6.14 -11.59
N TRP A 40 -0.83 -5.61 -12.57
CA TRP A 40 -1.97 -6.33 -13.15
C TRP A 40 -1.65 -7.77 -13.53
N ARG A 41 -0.52 -7.98 -14.21
CA ARG A 41 -0.07 -9.31 -14.62
C ARG A 41 0.40 -10.16 -13.43
N LEU A 42 1.06 -9.54 -12.46
CA LEU A 42 1.58 -10.22 -11.27
C LEU A 42 0.43 -10.65 -10.33
N VAL A 43 -0.57 -9.80 -10.16
CA VAL A 43 -1.80 -10.14 -9.41
C VAL A 43 -2.54 -11.29 -10.09
N GLY A 44 -2.67 -11.28 -11.43
CA GLY A 44 -3.22 -12.42 -12.18
C GLY A 44 -2.43 -13.71 -11.99
N GLU A 45 -1.10 -13.64 -11.85
CA GLU A 45 -0.26 -14.79 -11.49
C GLU A 45 -0.53 -15.24 -10.04
N ALA A 46 -0.62 -14.29 -9.10
CA ALA A 46 -0.90 -14.60 -7.69
C ALA A 46 -2.27 -15.29 -7.52
N VAL A 47 -3.31 -14.80 -8.20
CA VAL A 47 -4.65 -15.42 -8.24
C VAL A 47 -4.57 -16.87 -8.71
N ARG A 48 -3.88 -17.14 -9.84
CA ARG A 48 -3.70 -18.52 -10.33
C ARG A 48 -2.90 -19.40 -9.36
N ARG A 49 -1.87 -18.87 -8.70
CA ARG A 49 -1.08 -19.61 -7.69
C ARG A 49 -1.92 -19.98 -6.46
N LEU A 50 -2.93 -19.18 -6.16
CA LEU A 50 -3.93 -19.52 -5.14
C LEU A 50 -4.96 -20.55 -5.65
N GLY A 51 -4.87 -21.04 -6.89
CA GLY A 51 -5.85 -21.96 -7.46
C GLY A 51 -7.21 -21.30 -7.71
N ALA A 52 -7.24 -19.99 -7.89
CA ALA A 52 -8.45 -19.19 -8.07
C ALA A 52 -8.55 -18.62 -9.49
N ALA A 53 -9.71 -18.09 -9.83
CA ALA A 53 -10.00 -17.44 -11.11
C ALA A 53 -10.23 -15.91 -10.89
N PRO A 54 -10.16 -15.10 -11.95
CA PRO A 54 -10.42 -13.65 -11.84
C PRO A 54 -11.77 -13.29 -11.20
N ARG A 55 -12.80 -14.10 -11.40
CA ARG A 55 -14.14 -13.92 -10.81
C ARG A 55 -14.18 -14.10 -9.28
N ASP A 56 -13.16 -14.75 -8.73
CA ASP A 56 -13.06 -14.98 -7.27
C ASP A 56 -12.45 -13.75 -6.56
N VAL A 57 -11.97 -12.76 -7.33
CA VAL A 57 -11.53 -11.46 -6.80
C VAL A 57 -12.77 -10.60 -6.59
N THR A 58 -13.18 -10.44 -5.34
CA THR A 58 -14.45 -9.81 -4.95
C THR A 58 -14.28 -8.50 -4.20
N GLY A 59 -13.04 -8.14 -3.81
CA GLY A 59 -12.76 -6.88 -3.13
C GLY A 59 -11.42 -6.26 -3.49
N LEU A 60 -11.37 -4.94 -3.40
CA LEU A 60 -10.15 -4.13 -3.52
C LEU A 60 -10.21 -3.00 -2.50
N VAL A 61 -9.22 -2.92 -1.62
CA VAL A 61 -9.01 -1.79 -0.71
C VAL A 61 -7.72 -1.07 -1.09
N LEU A 62 -7.73 0.25 -0.99
CA LEU A 62 -6.57 1.10 -1.25
C LEU A 62 -6.12 1.74 0.06
N THR A 63 -4.85 1.59 0.40
CA THR A 63 -4.28 2.24 1.58
C THR A 63 -4.26 3.74 1.42
N HIS A 64 -4.03 4.22 0.19
CA HIS A 64 -4.06 5.63 -0.18
C HIS A 64 -4.10 5.82 -1.71
N GLY A 65 -4.20 7.06 -2.17
CA GLY A 65 -4.45 7.39 -3.58
C GLY A 65 -3.22 7.68 -4.45
N HIS A 66 -1.98 7.42 -4.02
CA HIS A 66 -0.80 7.69 -4.84
C HIS A 66 -0.71 6.78 -6.07
N PHE A 67 -0.10 7.30 -7.14
CA PHE A 67 -0.01 6.66 -8.45
C PHE A 67 0.53 5.22 -8.40
N ASP A 68 1.41 4.91 -7.47
CA ASP A 68 2.03 3.59 -7.34
C ASP A 68 1.22 2.62 -6.45
N HIS A 69 0.08 3.05 -5.92
CA HIS A 69 -0.90 2.23 -5.20
C HIS A 69 -2.23 2.08 -5.94
N VAL A 70 -2.46 2.88 -6.99
CA VAL A 70 -3.69 2.85 -7.80
C VAL A 70 -3.44 2.46 -9.26
N GLY A 71 -2.25 1.98 -9.61
CA GLY A 71 -1.76 1.84 -10.97
C GLY A 71 -2.56 0.94 -11.92
N PHE A 72 -3.34 -0.02 -11.40
CA PHE A 72 -4.25 -0.80 -12.24
C PHE A 72 -5.73 -0.68 -11.81
N VAL A 73 -6.08 0.31 -10.99
CA VAL A 73 -7.43 0.45 -10.43
C VAL A 73 -8.51 0.58 -11.52
N ALA A 74 -8.26 1.41 -12.54
CA ALA A 74 -9.19 1.57 -13.68
C ALA A 74 -9.40 0.26 -14.43
N ARG A 75 -8.32 -0.51 -14.65
CA ARG A 75 -8.39 -1.83 -15.27
C ARG A 75 -9.12 -2.86 -14.40
N ALA A 76 -8.96 -2.82 -13.07
CA ALA A 76 -9.70 -3.68 -12.15
C ALA A 76 -11.21 -3.38 -12.20
N ALA A 77 -11.59 -2.12 -12.25
CA ALA A 77 -12.98 -1.71 -12.44
C ALA A 77 -13.54 -2.22 -13.78
N GLU A 78 -12.81 -2.01 -14.89
CA GLU A 78 -13.24 -2.44 -16.23
C GLU A 78 -13.34 -3.96 -16.37
N ARG A 79 -12.33 -4.71 -15.89
CA ARG A 79 -12.17 -6.14 -16.19
C ARG A 79 -12.76 -7.06 -15.14
N LEU A 80 -12.87 -6.62 -13.90
CA LEU A 80 -13.37 -7.41 -12.77
C LEU A 80 -14.67 -6.84 -12.19
N GLY A 81 -15.11 -5.65 -12.63
CA GLY A 81 -16.29 -4.98 -12.08
C GLY A 81 -16.09 -4.48 -10.64
N LEU A 82 -14.84 -4.32 -10.20
CA LEU A 82 -14.53 -3.91 -8.83
C LEU A 82 -14.67 -2.40 -8.65
N THR A 83 -15.36 -2.01 -7.58
CA THR A 83 -15.32 -0.63 -7.07
C THR A 83 -14.42 -0.62 -5.84
N PRO A 84 -13.24 0.03 -5.89
CA PRO A 84 -12.30 0.00 -4.78
C PRO A 84 -12.81 0.80 -3.59
N TRP A 85 -12.42 0.38 -2.39
CA TRP A 85 -12.63 1.12 -1.15
C TRP A 85 -11.39 1.95 -0.81
N VAL A 86 -11.60 3.19 -0.41
CA VAL A 86 -10.54 4.13 0.00
C VAL A 86 -11.08 5.05 1.10
N HIS A 87 -10.22 5.61 1.93
CA HIS A 87 -10.63 6.65 2.88
C HIS A 87 -11.15 7.88 2.12
N GLU A 88 -12.23 8.51 2.60
CA GLU A 88 -12.93 9.61 1.93
C GLU A 88 -11.99 10.78 1.56
N ALA A 89 -11.02 11.10 2.42
CA ALA A 89 -10.04 12.17 2.17
C ALA A 89 -9.09 11.87 0.99
N ASP A 90 -8.92 10.60 0.60
CA ASP A 90 -8.07 10.20 -0.54
C ASP A 90 -8.86 9.87 -1.80
N ALA A 91 -10.20 9.87 -1.76
CA ALA A 91 -11.03 9.62 -2.93
C ALA A 91 -10.70 10.55 -4.13
N PRO A 92 -10.51 11.88 -3.93
CA PRO A 92 -10.11 12.76 -5.02
C PRO A 92 -8.73 12.40 -5.61
N LEU A 93 -7.83 11.88 -4.78
CA LEU A 93 -6.49 11.50 -5.19
C LEU A 93 -6.50 10.24 -6.05
N VAL A 94 -7.42 9.29 -5.81
CA VAL A 94 -7.60 8.11 -6.68
C VAL A 94 -8.01 8.54 -8.09
N GLY A 95 -8.82 9.58 -8.24
CA GLY A 95 -9.19 10.17 -9.54
C GLY A 95 -8.04 10.91 -10.23
N ALA A 96 -7.12 11.50 -9.45
CA ALA A 96 -6.01 12.30 -9.95
C ALA A 96 -4.68 11.93 -9.25
N PRO A 97 -4.13 10.72 -9.46
CA PRO A 97 -3.11 10.10 -8.61
C PRO A 97 -1.73 10.79 -8.63
N TYR A 98 -1.53 11.79 -9.46
CA TYR A 98 -0.32 12.62 -9.48
C TYR A 98 -0.49 13.99 -8.79
N SER A 99 -1.73 14.33 -8.37
CA SER A 99 -2.08 15.64 -7.80
C SER A 99 -1.94 15.65 -6.28
N TYR A 100 -0.80 15.21 -5.76
CA TYR A 100 -0.56 15.14 -4.32
C TYR A 100 0.58 16.02 -3.83
N ASP A 101 0.40 16.52 -2.62
CA ASP A 101 1.36 17.36 -1.92
C ASP A 101 2.51 16.53 -1.33
N HIS A 102 3.66 17.17 -1.17
CA HIS A 102 4.84 16.59 -0.54
C HIS A 102 5.62 17.67 0.23
N ALA A 103 6.18 17.30 1.35
CA ALA A 103 6.85 18.25 2.25
C ALA A 103 8.19 18.80 1.70
N MET A 104 8.80 18.11 0.70
CA MET A 104 10.06 18.55 0.08
C MET A 104 10.14 18.19 -1.42
N PRO A 105 10.81 19.03 -2.26
CA PRO A 105 10.94 18.77 -3.70
C PRO A 105 11.68 17.46 -4.01
N ARG A 106 11.09 16.61 -4.87
CA ARG A 106 11.62 15.29 -5.27
C ARG A 106 12.97 15.38 -5.99
N THR A 107 13.18 16.43 -6.78
CA THR A 107 14.44 16.64 -7.51
C THR A 107 15.63 16.79 -6.56
N TRP A 108 15.42 17.43 -5.41
CA TRP A 108 16.43 17.55 -4.37
C TRP A 108 16.80 16.18 -3.76
N TYR A 109 15.81 15.30 -3.59
CA TYR A 109 16.05 13.95 -3.08
C TYR A 109 16.85 13.07 -4.03
N ALA A 110 16.57 13.13 -5.34
CA ALA A 110 17.33 12.35 -6.33
C ALA A 110 18.82 12.70 -6.31
N VAL A 111 19.16 13.99 -6.15
CA VAL A 111 20.56 14.44 -6.02
C VAL A 111 21.18 13.98 -4.72
N ARG A 112 20.45 14.05 -3.61
CA ARG A 112 20.97 13.74 -2.26
C ARG A 112 21.02 12.22 -1.99
N HIS A 113 20.20 11.43 -2.67
CA HIS A 113 20.07 9.99 -2.49
C HIS A 113 20.22 9.22 -3.81
N PRO A 114 21.39 9.25 -4.46
CA PRO A 114 21.57 8.62 -5.78
C PRO A 114 21.37 7.10 -5.76
N ARG A 115 21.44 6.46 -4.59
CA ARG A 115 21.13 5.04 -4.40
C ARG A 115 19.67 4.68 -4.68
N SER A 116 18.76 5.65 -4.67
CA SER A 116 17.35 5.44 -5.03
C SER A 116 17.09 5.43 -6.54
N LEU A 117 18.02 5.94 -7.36
CA LEU A 117 17.84 6.04 -8.81
C LEU A 117 17.47 4.71 -9.50
N PRO A 118 18.11 3.57 -9.19
CA PRO A 118 17.73 2.29 -9.79
C PRO A 118 16.28 1.91 -9.47
N LEU A 119 15.79 2.23 -8.26
CA LEU A 119 14.42 1.97 -7.85
C LEU A 119 13.44 2.86 -8.62
N GLN A 120 13.73 4.15 -8.75
CA GLN A 120 12.91 5.09 -9.53
C GLN A 120 12.83 4.68 -11.00
N VAL A 121 13.96 4.26 -11.60
CA VAL A 121 13.96 3.69 -12.97
C VAL A 121 13.11 2.44 -13.06
N ALA A 122 13.16 1.57 -12.05
CA ALA A 122 12.32 0.38 -12.00
C ALA A 122 10.82 0.72 -11.89
N MET A 123 10.45 1.76 -11.12
CA MET A 123 9.06 2.27 -11.05
C MET A 123 8.59 2.78 -12.42
N VAL A 124 9.41 3.58 -13.11
CA VAL A 124 9.08 4.06 -14.47
C VAL A 124 8.89 2.89 -15.43
N ARG A 125 9.76 1.89 -15.40
CA ARG A 125 9.62 0.66 -16.22
C ARG A 125 8.37 -0.16 -15.87
N ALA A 126 7.90 -0.07 -14.63
CA ALA A 126 6.67 -0.70 -14.18
C ALA A 126 5.40 0.11 -14.52
N GLY A 127 5.53 1.25 -15.21
CA GLY A 127 4.44 2.07 -15.72
C GLY A 127 4.08 3.29 -14.86
N ALA A 128 4.98 3.73 -13.97
CA ALA A 128 4.73 4.84 -13.05
C ALA A 128 4.33 6.19 -13.71
N LEU A 129 4.55 6.36 -15.00
CA LEU A 129 4.18 7.58 -15.76
C LEU A 129 2.86 7.44 -16.55
N ALA A 130 2.18 6.29 -16.45
CA ALA A 130 1.00 5.96 -17.26
C ALA A 130 -0.12 5.38 -16.38
N VAL A 131 -0.31 5.94 -15.20
CA VAL A 131 -1.37 5.53 -14.27
C VAL A 131 -2.64 6.31 -14.58
N GLU A 132 -3.72 5.59 -14.81
CA GLU A 132 -5.06 6.14 -15.00
C GLU A 132 -5.79 6.14 -13.65
N GLY A 133 -6.36 7.29 -13.27
CA GLY A 133 -7.18 7.41 -12.08
C GLY A 133 -8.57 6.79 -12.26
N LEU A 134 -9.31 6.67 -11.17
CA LEU A 134 -10.69 6.21 -11.14
C LEU A 134 -11.51 7.12 -10.23
N GLU A 135 -12.56 7.75 -10.77
CA GLU A 135 -13.41 8.67 -10.00
C GLU A 135 -14.45 7.94 -9.15
N ILE A 136 -14.90 6.75 -9.61
CA ILE A 136 -15.94 5.97 -8.92
C ILE A 136 -15.30 5.04 -7.91
N VAL A 137 -15.38 5.40 -6.64
CA VAL A 137 -14.86 4.62 -5.51
C VAL A 137 -15.92 4.51 -4.41
N ARG A 138 -15.78 3.52 -3.53
CA ARG A 138 -16.48 3.46 -2.24
C ARG A 138 -15.59 4.07 -1.16
N THR A 139 -16.20 4.74 -0.20
CA THR A 139 -15.44 5.44 0.84
C THR A 139 -15.79 4.98 2.23
N PHE A 140 -14.81 5.13 3.15
CA PHE A 140 -14.98 5.05 4.59
C PHE A 140 -14.32 6.26 5.25
N GLY A 141 -14.80 6.68 6.43
CA GLY A 141 -14.31 7.92 7.07
C GLY A 141 -13.58 7.69 8.40
N GLY A 142 -13.64 6.50 8.99
CA GLY A 142 -13.11 6.26 10.32
C GLY A 142 -12.50 4.88 10.51
N ALA A 143 -12.02 4.62 11.73
CA ALA A 143 -11.54 3.30 12.11
C ALA A 143 -12.73 2.34 12.31
N GLY A 144 -12.57 1.11 11.84
CA GLY A 144 -13.56 0.05 12.02
C GLY A 144 -13.52 -1.01 10.93
N PRO A 145 -14.29 -2.09 11.11
CA PRO A 145 -14.37 -3.15 10.11
C PRO A 145 -15.10 -2.67 8.85
N LEU A 146 -14.62 -3.10 7.70
CA LEU A 146 -15.26 -2.88 6.41
C LEU A 146 -16.12 -4.12 6.08
N GLU A 147 -17.36 -4.14 6.56
CA GLU A 147 -18.25 -5.30 6.50
C GLU A 147 -18.57 -5.77 5.07
N ASP A 148 -18.57 -4.84 4.10
CA ASP A 148 -18.82 -5.15 2.68
C ASP A 148 -17.55 -5.58 1.92
N VAL A 149 -16.42 -5.73 2.62
CA VAL A 149 -15.13 -6.11 2.02
C VAL A 149 -14.79 -7.55 2.41
N PRO A 150 -14.37 -8.42 1.47
CA PRO A 150 -14.01 -9.80 1.79
C PRO A 150 -12.99 -9.90 2.93
N GLY A 151 -13.29 -10.75 3.92
CA GLY A 151 -12.46 -10.93 5.11
C GLY A 151 -12.56 -9.78 6.12
N HIS A 152 -13.47 -8.83 5.92
CA HIS A 152 -13.84 -7.74 6.85
C HIS A 152 -12.63 -7.04 7.50
N PRO A 153 -11.66 -6.54 6.70
CA PRO A 153 -10.47 -5.91 7.27
C PRO A 153 -10.86 -4.68 8.10
N VAL A 154 -10.21 -4.52 9.23
CA VAL A 154 -10.37 -3.32 10.06
C VAL A 154 -9.54 -2.20 9.47
N ALA A 155 -10.20 -1.14 9.02
CA ALA A 155 -9.54 0.08 8.57
C ALA A 155 -8.99 0.85 9.77
N LEU A 156 -7.76 1.30 9.67
CA LEU A 156 -7.04 2.06 10.68
C LEU A 156 -6.50 3.34 10.03
N PRO A 157 -7.18 4.49 10.15
CA PRO A 157 -6.66 5.74 9.61
C PRO A 157 -5.28 6.06 10.16
N THR A 158 -4.31 6.27 9.26
CA THR A 158 -2.91 6.59 9.56
C THR A 158 -2.46 7.79 8.72
N PRO A 159 -3.12 8.97 8.90
CA PRO A 159 -2.87 10.15 8.10
C PRO A 159 -1.46 10.70 8.27
N GLY A 160 -1.00 11.43 7.24
CA GLY A 160 0.29 12.12 7.23
C GLY A 160 1.07 11.84 5.95
N HIS A 161 1.14 10.58 5.50
CA HIS A 161 1.65 10.29 4.14
C HIS A 161 0.73 10.92 3.09
N THR A 162 -0.57 10.64 3.17
CA THR A 162 -1.67 11.42 2.61
C THR A 162 -2.66 11.78 3.71
N ASP A 163 -3.67 12.59 3.42
CA ASP A 163 -4.71 12.95 4.39
C ASP A 163 -5.62 11.77 4.72
N GLY A 164 -5.87 10.89 3.73
CA GLY A 164 -6.72 9.71 3.86
C GLY A 164 -5.97 8.39 3.93
N HIS A 165 -4.66 8.40 4.19
CA HIS A 165 -3.93 7.15 4.34
C HIS A 165 -4.53 6.28 5.44
N ALA A 166 -4.75 4.99 5.17
CA ALA A 166 -5.22 4.00 6.15
C ALA A 166 -4.46 2.68 6.02
N ALA A 167 -4.12 2.09 7.14
CA ALA A 167 -3.69 0.70 7.23
C ALA A 167 -4.91 -0.22 7.33
N PHE A 168 -4.74 -1.50 6.99
CA PHE A 168 -5.78 -2.53 7.12
C PHE A 168 -5.28 -3.69 7.97
N HIS A 169 -6.10 -4.10 8.94
CA HIS A 169 -5.76 -5.18 9.86
C HIS A 169 -6.74 -6.34 9.71
N LEU A 170 -6.21 -7.55 9.62
CA LEU A 170 -6.95 -8.80 9.75
C LEU A 170 -6.51 -9.48 11.05
N PRO A 171 -7.15 -9.15 12.19
CA PRO A 171 -6.67 -9.55 13.52
C PRO A 171 -6.61 -11.06 13.71
N ASP A 172 -7.61 -11.79 13.24
CA ASP A 172 -7.70 -13.27 13.37
C ASP A 172 -6.58 -14.00 12.62
N ARG A 173 -5.89 -13.29 11.72
CA ARG A 173 -4.79 -13.81 10.92
C ARG A 173 -3.44 -13.21 11.27
N GLY A 174 -3.40 -12.25 12.20
CA GLY A 174 -2.19 -11.53 12.54
C GLY A 174 -1.55 -10.80 11.33
N LEU A 175 -2.36 -10.25 10.41
CA LEU A 175 -1.90 -9.58 9.20
C LEU A 175 -2.18 -8.09 9.30
N LEU A 176 -1.16 -7.26 9.09
CA LEU A 176 -1.27 -5.80 9.13
C LEU A 176 -0.69 -5.20 7.85
N PHE A 177 -1.55 -4.73 6.95
CA PHE A 177 -1.19 -4.02 5.73
C PHE A 177 -1.01 -2.54 6.05
N THR A 178 0.22 -2.09 6.07
CA THR A 178 0.55 -0.74 6.56
C THR A 178 0.64 0.30 5.46
N GLY A 179 0.52 -0.11 4.18
CA GLY A 179 0.76 0.82 3.08
C GLY A 179 2.06 1.59 3.28
N ASP A 180 1.98 2.89 3.14
CA ASP A 180 3.12 3.80 3.25
C ASP A 180 3.23 4.53 4.60
N ALA A 181 2.32 4.24 5.56
CA ALA A 181 2.50 4.70 6.94
C ALA A 181 3.74 4.08 7.60
N LEU A 182 3.98 2.79 7.35
CA LEU A 182 5.15 2.06 7.85
C LEU A 182 5.70 1.17 6.74
N VAL A 183 6.83 1.56 6.16
CA VAL A 183 7.53 0.80 5.10
C VAL A 183 8.80 0.16 5.62
N THR A 184 9.33 -0.83 4.91
CA THR A 184 10.63 -1.45 5.18
C THR A 184 11.70 -1.12 4.13
N LEU A 185 11.31 -0.37 3.10
CA LEU A 185 12.17 0.26 2.09
C LEU A 185 11.59 1.63 1.77
N ASP A 186 12.35 2.68 2.00
CA ASP A 186 11.95 4.02 1.55
C ASP A 186 12.32 4.21 0.06
N PRO A 187 11.32 4.43 -0.83
CA PRO A 187 11.56 4.53 -2.27
C PRO A 187 12.39 5.76 -2.68
N TYR A 188 12.44 6.80 -1.84
CA TYR A 188 13.17 8.04 -2.13
C TYR A 188 14.61 8.05 -1.64
N SER A 189 14.91 7.39 -0.52
CA SER A 189 16.27 7.32 0.03
C SER A 189 16.95 5.97 -0.16
N ALA A 190 16.23 4.94 -0.59
CA ALA A 190 16.64 3.54 -0.65
C ALA A 190 17.14 2.97 0.70
N ARG A 191 16.76 3.60 1.81
CA ARG A 191 17.06 3.09 3.15
C ARG A 191 16.11 1.95 3.49
N THR A 192 16.63 0.94 4.16
CA THR A 192 15.88 -0.26 4.57
C THR A 192 15.61 -0.29 6.08
N GLY A 193 14.69 -1.18 6.49
CA GLY A 193 14.19 -1.34 7.86
C GLY A 193 12.96 -0.48 8.14
N PRO A 194 12.20 -0.77 9.21
CA PRO A 194 10.95 -0.06 9.52
C PRO A 194 11.14 1.45 9.60
N ARG A 195 10.33 2.20 8.84
CA ARG A 195 10.39 3.67 8.72
C ARG A 195 9.14 4.27 8.12
N VAL A 196 8.98 5.56 8.26
CA VAL A 196 8.03 6.37 7.49
C VAL A 196 8.68 6.74 6.15
N VAL A 197 7.87 6.87 5.11
CA VAL A 197 8.34 7.33 3.79
C VAL A 197 8.91 8.75 3.88
N ALA A 198 9.99 9.00 3.16
CA ALA A 198 10.69 10.29 3.13
C ALA A 198 9.75 11.46 2.80
N ARG A 199 10.15 12.67 3.23
CA ARG A 199 9.42 13.93 3.02
C ARG A 199 9.13 14.26 1.55
N ALA A 200 9.86 13.64 0.61
CA ALA A 200 9.62 13.75 -0.82
C ALA A 200 8.34 13.03 -1.29
N GLY A 201 7.83 12.08 -0.51
CA GLY A 201 6.58 11.35 -0.78
C GLY A 201 5.53 11.56 0.30
N THR A 202 5.85 12.21 1.41
CA THR A 202 4.98 12.38 2.57
C THR A 202 4.57 13.85 2.69
N LYS A 203 3.26 14.10 2.81
CA LYS A 203 2.67 15.42 2.92
C LYS A 203 3.01 16.08 4.26
N ASP A 204 2.79 15.37 5.36
CA ASP A 204 3.03 15.79 6.74
C ASP A 204 3.78 14.70 7.50
N ALA A 205 5.09 14.91 7.65
CA ALA A 205 5.99 13.94 8.24
C ALA A 205 5.76 13.74 9.75
N ASP A 206 5.40 14.80 10.46
CA ASP A 206 5.20 14.75 11.90
C ASP A 206 3.88 14.01 12.19
N ARG A 207 2.81 14.35 11.47
CA ARG A 207 1.54 13.62 11.53
C ARG A 207 1.67 12.15 11.14
N ALA A 208 2.50 11.82 10.14
CA ALA A 208 2.77 10.43 9.76
C ALA A 208 3.44 9.65 10.90
N LEU A 209 4.39 10.24 11.64
CA LEU A 209 5.00 9.61 12.80
C LEU A 209 4.03 9.46 13.98
N GLU A 210 3.16 10.44 14.21
CA GLU A 210 2.13 10.40 15.25
C GLU A 210 1.10 9.32 14.96
N SER A 211 0.64 9.22 13.73
CA SER A 211 -0.39 8.27 13.29
C SER A 211 0.00 6.80 13.44
N LEU A 212 1.30 6.48 13.57
CA LEU A 212 1.76 5.13 13.87
C LEU A 212 1.20 4.58 15.20
N THR A 213 0.68 5.45 16.08
CA THR A 213 -0.02 5.03 17.31
C THR A 213 -1.34 4.31 17.04
N ALA A 214 -1.91 4.47 15.84
CA ALA A 214 -3.13 3.77 15.43
C ALA A 214 -2.88 2.30 15.09
N LEU A 215 -1.63 1.89 14.87
CA LEU A 215 -1.29 0.50 14.58
C LEU A 215 -1.44 -0.35 15.85
N PRO A 216 -2.15 -1.49 15.80
CA PRO A 216 -2.43 -2.31 16.96
C PRO A 216 -1.14 -2.91 17.52
N PRO A 217 -0.95 -2.91 18.84
CA PRO A 217 0.19 -3.59 19.45
C PRO A 217 0.05 -5.11 19.35
N GLY A 218 1.17 -5.82 19.53
CA GLY A 218 1.21 -7.28 19.52
C GLY A 218 1.94 -7.84 18.31
N GLU A 219 1.92 -9.17 18.20
CA GLU A 219 2.57 -9.89 17.11
C GLU A 219 1.75 -9.83 15.83
N ALA A 220 2.39 -9.44 14.72
CA ALA A 220 1.78 -9.45 13.40
C ALA A 220 2.83 -9.62 12.29
N THR A 221 2.36 -10.10 11.13
CA THR A 221 3.09 -9.93 9.88
C THR A 221 2.73 -8.58 9.30
N VAL A 222 3.66 -7.65 9.35
CA VAL A 222 3.52 -6.31 8.74
C VAL A 222 3.80 -6.42 7.25
N LEU A 223 2.84 -5.97 6.44
CA LEU A 223 2.80 -6.05 5.00
C LEU A 223 2.82 -4.63 4.41
N PRO A 224 4.01 -4.05 4.16
CA PRO A 224 4.17 -2.64 3.79
C PRO A 224 3.92 -2.39 2.30
N GLY A 225 3.65 -1.13 1.94
CA GLY A 225 3.58 -0.66 0.55
C GLY A 225 4.92 -0.78 -0.18
N HIS A 226 6.04 -0.62 0.54
CA HIS A 226 7.38 -0.75 -0.01
C HIS A 226 8.29 -1.63 0.86
N GLY A 227 9.08 -2.48 0.19
CA GLY A 227 10.07 -3.33 0.84
C GLY A 227 9.55 -4.74 1.15
N ARG A 228 10.23 -5.42 2.07
CA ARG A 228 9.90 -6.79 2.46
C ARG A 228 8.93 -6.80 3.64
N PRO A 229 8.05 -7.80 3.72
CA PRO A 229 7.30 -8.05 4.95
C PRO A 229 8.22 -8.12 6.17
N TRP A 230 7.69 -7.67 7.30
CA TRP A 230 8.37 -7.74 8.58
C TRP A 230 7.50 -8.50 9.57
N ALA A 231 8.08 -9.41 10.36
CA ALA A 231 7.35 -10.22 11.34
C ALA A 231 7.91 -9.96 12.73
N GLY A 232 7.01 -9.84 13.72
CA GLY A 232 7.34 -9.58 15.11
C GLY A 232 6.33 -8.65 15.77
N ARG A 233 6.72 -8.05 16.87
CA ARG A 233 5.85 -7.11 17.59
C ARG A 233 5.74 -5.78 16.86
N VAL A 234 4.52 -5.36 16.56
CA VAL A 234 4.24 -4.11 15.81
C VAL A 234 4.88 -2.91 16.50
N GLU A 235 4.84 -2.84 17.82
CA GLU A 235 5.45 -1.76 18.60
C GLU A 235 6.97 -1.67 18.41
N ASP A 236 7.67 -2.79 18.12
CA ASP A 236 9.11 -2.76 17.84
C ASP A 236 9.38 -2.14 16.47
N ALA A 237 8.53 -2.44 15.47
CA ALA A 237 8.60 -1.80 14.15
C ALA A 237 8.30 -0.31 14.25
N VAL A 238 7.27 0.08 14.99
CA VAL A 238 6.93 1.49 15.24
C VAL A 238 8.07 2.21 15.96
N ALA A 239 8.64 1.60 17.01
CA ALA A 239 9.77 2.19 17.70
C ALA A 239 11.00 2.34 16.80
N ALA A 240 11.26 1.36 15.91
CA ALA A 240 12.33 1.45 14.94
C ALA A 240 12.08 2.59 13.92
N ALA A 241 10.84 2.73 13.43
CA ALA A 241 10.47 3.81 12.50
C ALA A 241 10.63 5.19 13.16
N ARG A 242 10.21 5.36 14.40
CA ARG A 242 10.38 6.60 15.15
C ARG A 242 11.86 6.95 15.39
N ARG A 243 12.71 5.95 15.71
CA ARG A 243 14.17 6.17 15.83
C ARG A 243 14.82 6.53 14.50
N ALA A 244 14.34 5.95 13.38
CA ALA A 244 14.85 6.26 12.05
C ALA A 244 14.51 7.70 11.62
N GLY A 245 13.42 8.26 12.15
CA GLY A 245 12.89 9.54 11.73
C GLY A 245 12.41 9.54 10.28
N VAL A 246 12.03 10.73 9.78
CA VAL A 246 11.64 10.92 8.39
C VAL A 246 12.79 11.54 7.63
N ALA A 247 13.27 10.85 6.60
CA ALA A 247 14.40 11.28 5.77
C ALA A 247 14.07 12.56 4.97
#